data_e9d3d6bff6d8638ffc2b27fa3f95e5a6
#
_entry.id   e9d3d6bff6d8638ffc2b27fa3f95e5a6
#
_cell.length_a   1.000
_cell.length_b   1.000
_cell.length_c   1.000
_cell.angle_alpha   90.00
_cell.angle_beta   90.00
_cell.angle_gamma   90.00
#
_symmetry.space_group_name_H-M   'P 1'
#
loop_
_entity.id
_entity.type
_entity.pdbx_description
1 polymer ?
#
loop_
_entity_poly.entity_id
_entity_poly.type
_entity_poly.pdbx_seq_one_letter_code
_entity_poly.pdbx_strand_id
1 'polypeptide(L)'
;MRLWHEELISKLPRQQLLGQHRECCALRGNGWGKKHATVDYVFEHKPFFLFKYHELIMREMKNRGYNVSKEWLDKNYRGKICAPHNDLKEYKINKPIYKEHDAAYYDECIENLAQKDIFIW
;
A
#
# COMPACT_ATOMS: atom_id res chain seq x y z
N MET A 1 3.41 7.48 -8.90
CA MET A 1 3.09 6.64 -7.73
C MET A 1 1.69 6.08 -7.85
N ARG A 2 1.49 4.83 -7.45
CA ARG A 2 0.18 4.17 -7.52
C ARG A 2 0.16 3.06 -6.48
N LEU A 3 -0.98 2.81 -5.84
CA LEU A 3 -1.15 1.59 -5.06
C LEU A 3 -1.71 0.52 -5.98
N TRP A 4 -0.95 -0.55 -6.16
CA TRP A 4 -1.39 -1.65 -7.00
C TRP A 4 -2.62 -2.32 -6.39
N HIS A 5 -3.53 -2.81 -7.24
CA HIS A 5 -4.69 -3.56 -6.79
C HIS A 5 -4.24 -4.67 -5.82
N GLU A 6 -4.94 -4.81 -4.70
CA GLU A 6 -4.45 -5.71 -3.64
C GLU A 6 -4.33 -7.18 -4.08
N GLU A 7 -5.13 -7.60 -5.07
CA GLU A 7 -5.03 -8.97 -5.58
C GLU A 7 -3.77 -9.21 -6.41
N LEU A 8 -3.06 -8.16 -6.81
CA LEU A 8 -1.81 -8.27 -7.56
C LEU A 8 -0.59 -8.37 -6.65
N ILE A 9 -0.71 -8.07 -5.36
CA ILE A 9 0.43 -7.98 -4.44
C ILE A 9 1.29 -9.24 -4.48
N SER A 10 0.66 -10.42 -4.46
CA SER A 10 1.39 -11.69 -4.48
C SER A 10 2.07 -11.99 -5.81
N LYS A 11 1.72 -11.25 -6.86
CA LYS A 11 2.24 -11.46 -8.22
C LYS A 11 3.24 -10.39 -8.64
N LEU A 12 3.43 -9.34 -7.85
CA LEU A 12 4.33 -8.26 -8.22
C LEU A 12 5.78 -8.74 -8.24
N PRO A 13 6.58 -8.33 -9.24
CA PRO A 13 8.03 -8.53 -9.18
C PRO A 13 8.63 -7.84 -7.96
N ARG A 14 9.82 -8.30 -7.57
CA ARG A 14 10.51 -7.79 -6.38
C ARG A 14 10.59 -6.27 -6.33
N GLN A 15 11.01 -5.64 -7.42
CA GLN A 15 11.19 -4.18 -7.45
C GLN A 15 9.88 -3.43 -7.20
N GLN A 16 8.78 -3.91 -7.79
CA GLN A 16 7.47 -3.29 -7.62
C GLN A 16 6.95 -3.48 -6.19
N LEU A 17 7.17 -4.65 -5.63
CA LEU A 17 6.76 -4.93 -4.25
C LEU A 17 7.53 -4.05 -3.26
N LEU A 18 8.85 -3.99 -3.38
CA LEU A 18 9.70 -3.18 -2.51
C LEU A 18 9.43 -1.69 -2.70
N GLY A 19 9.20 -1.27 -3.95
CA GLY A 19 8.79 0.10 -4.24
C GLY A 19 7.48 0.46 -3.58
N GLN A 20 6.52 -0.45 -3.62
CA GLN A 20 5.23 -0.25 -2.98
C GLN A 20 5.37 -0.13 -1.46
N HIS A 21 6.25 -0.93 -0.86
CA HIS A 21 6.55 -0.79 0.57
C HIS A 21 7.05 0.61 0.90
N ARG A 22 8.03 1.12 0.13
CA ARG A 22 8.57 2.46 0.34
C ARG A 22 7.50 3.54 0.17
N GLU A 23 6.62 3.38 -0.82
CA GLU A 23 5.52 4.32 -1.04
C GLU A 23 4.53 4.32 0.11
N CYS A 24 4.19 3.15 0.64
CA CYS A 24 3.32 3.05 1.82
C CYS A 24 3.96 3.74 3.03
N CYS A 25 5.26 3.54 3.23
CA CYS A 25 5.97 4.21 4.31
C CYS A 25 5.86 5.74 4.17
N ALA A 26 6.09 6.26 2.96
CA ALA A 26 6.00 7.69 2.71
C ALA A 26 4.58 8.23 2.94
N LEU A 27 3.58 7.51 2.44
CA LEU A 27 2.17 7.93 2.59
C LEU A 27 1.70 7.87 4.05
N ARG A 28 2.17 6.90 4.83
CA ARG A 28 1.85 6.81 6.26
C ARG A 28 2.51 7.94 7.05
N GLY A 29 3.61 8.48 6.54
CA GLY A 29 4.35 9.55 7.17
C GLY A 29 4.04 10.91 6.58
N ASN A 30 5.09 11.59 6.13
CA ASN A 30 5.03 12.97 5.66
C ASN A 30 4.26 13.14 4.34
N GLY A 31 4.03 12.06 3.60
CA GLY A 31 3.27 12.10 2.35
C GLY A 31 1.76 12.10 2.50
N TRP A 32 1.23 11.91 3.71
CA TRP A 32 -0.21 11.85 3.93
C TRP A 32 -0.88 13.18 3.54
N GLY A 33 -1.90 13.08 2.68
CA GLY A 33 -2.67 14.24 2.25
C GLY A 33 -2.03 15.09 1.16
N LYS A 34 -0.80 14.79 0.76
CA LYS A 34 -0.15 15.53 -0.33
C LYS A 34 -0.72 15.06 -1.67
N LYS A 35 -1.15 16.01 -2.48
CA LYS A 35 -1.80 15.71 -3.76
C LYS A 35 -0.92 14.84 -4.66
N HIS A 36 -1.50 13.74 -5.10
CA HIS A 36 -0.89 12.86 -6.09
C HIS A 36 -2.00 12.09 -6.80
N ALA A 37 -2.34 12.48 -8.01
CA ALA A 37 -3.56 12.08 -8.71
C ALA A 37 -3.91 10.60 -8.61
N THR A 38 -2.92 9.71 -8.67
CA THR A 38 -3.16 8.25 -8.67
C THR A 38 -3.46 7.67 -7.29
N VAL A 39 -3.21 8.42 -6.21
CA VAL A 39 -3.43 7.94 -4.83
C VAL A 39 -4.30 8.86 -3.99
N ASP A 40 -4.87 9.89 -4.58
CA ASP A 40 -5.68 10.85 -3.82
C ASP A 40 -6.87 10.18 -3.11
N TYR A 41 -7.41 9.10 -3.68
CA TYR A 41 -8.51 8.37 -3.05
C TYR A 41 -8.13 7.79 -1.68
N VAL A 42 -6.84 7.50 -1.46
CA VAL A 42 -6.36 6.95 -0.19
C VAL A 42 -6.66 7.93 0.95
N PHE A 43 -6.57 9.24 0.68
CA PHE A 43 -6.76 10.27 1.69
C PHE A 43 -8.25 10.54 1.97
N GLU A 44 -9.15 9.98 1.17
CA GLU A 44 -10.59 10.03 1.42
C GLU A 44 -11.03 8.95 2.40
N HIS A 45 -10.15 7.99 2.68
CA HIS A 45 -10.36 6.92 3.66
C HIS A 45 -9.55 7.20 4.92
N LYS A 46 -9.87 6.49 5.99
CA LYS A 46 -9.13 6.66 7.25
C LYS A 46 -7.71 6.10 7.12
N PRO A 47 -6.73 6.68 7.84
CA PRO A 47 -5.34 6.19 7.79
C PRO A 47 -5.19 4.70 8.12
N PHE A 48 -6.10 4.14 8.92
CA PHE A 48 -6.07 2.72 9.24
C PHE A 48 -6.17 1.83 8.00
N PHE A 49 -6.90 2.27 6.97
CA PHE A 49 -7.02 1.53 5.70
C PHE A 49 -5.66 1.40 5.04
N LEU A 50 -4.87 2.47 5.05
CA LEU A 50 -3.52 2.43 4.47
C LEU A 50 -2.61 1.49 5.26
N PHE A 51 -2.72 1.49 6.59
CA PHE A 51 -2.00 0.54 7.41
C PHE A 51 -2.32 -0.91 7.01
N LYS A 52 -3.60 -1.22 6.82
CA LYS A 52 -4.03 -2.57 6.44
C LYS A 52 -3.52 -2.96 5.05
N TYR A 53 -3.53 -2.02 4.11
CA TYR A 53 -2.95 -2.26 2.79
C TYR A 53 -1.44 -2.52 2.90
N HIS A 54 -0.74 -1.67 3.66
CA HIS A 54 0.70 -1.82 3.89
C HIS A 54 1.01 -3.16 4.57
N GLU A 55 0.14 -3.60 5.46
CA GLU A 55 0.29 -4.90 6.13
C GLU A 55 0.29 -6.05 5.12
N LEU A 56 -0.55 -5.98 4.07
CA LEU A 56 -0.54 -6.97 3.00
C LEU A 56 0.79 -6.98 2.26
N ILE A 57 1.34 -5.80 1.97
CA ILE A 57 2.64 -5.66 1.31
C ILE A 57 3.74 -6.28 2.18
N MET A 58 3.78 -5.95 3.46
CA MET A 58 4.79 -6.46 4.38
C MET A 58 4.67 -7.97 4.59
N ARG A 59 3.45 -8.50 4.59
CA ARG A 59 3.22 -9.94 4.69
C ARG A 59 3.79 -10.67 3.49
N GLU A 60 3.59 -10.13 2.29
CA GLU A 60 4.15 -10.73 1.08
C GLU A 60 5.68 -10.67 1.09
N MET A 61 6.25 -9.56 1.57
CA MET A 61 7.70 -9.44 1.72
C MET A 61 8.25 -10.53 2.63
N LYS A 62 7.59 -10.76 3.77
CA LYS A 62 8.00 -11.83 4.69
C LYS A 62 7.87 -13.20 4.06
N ASN A 63 6.78 -13.44 3.31
CA ASN A 63 6.58 -14.71 2.62
C ASN A 63 7.70 -15.02 1.63
N ARG A 64 8.30 -13.98 1.06
CA ARG A 64 9.43 -14.12 0.13
C ARG A 64 10.78 -14.12 0.82
N GLY A 65 10.83 -14.02 2.15
CA GLY A 65 12.07 -14.00 2.93
C GLY A 65 12.75 -12.64 2.98
N TYR A 66 12.04 -11.58 2.66
CA TYR A 66 12.60 -10.22 2.75
C TYR A 66 12.46 -9.68 4.16
N ASN A 67 13.39 -8.81 4.56
CA ASN A 67 13.36 -8.18 5.87
C ASN A 67 12.32 -7.06 5.90
N VAL A 68 11.56 -7.01 7.00
CA VAL A 68 10.61 -5.94 7.26
C VAL A 68 10.96 -5.31 8.60
N SER A 69 11.09 -3.99 8.60
CA SER A 69 11.36 -3.25 9.84
C SER A 69 10.14 -3.35 10.77
N LYS A 70 10.38 -3.80 12.00
CA LYS A 70 9.31 -4.07 12.96
C LYS A 70 8.45 -2.87 13.27
N GLU A 71 9.03 -1.68 13.24
CA GLU A 71 8.30 -0.44 13.55
C GLU A 71 7.08 -0.27 12.65
N TRP A 72 7.21 -0.65 11.36
CA TRP A 72 6.12 -0.48 10.40
C TRP A 72 4.95 -1.44 10.63
N LEU A 73 5.14 -2.46 11.47
CA LEU A 73 4.05 -3.36 11.87
C LEU A 73 3.15 -2.74 12.95
N ASP A 74 3.58 -1.63 13.53
CA ASP A 74 2.76 -0.86 14.49
C ASP A 74 1.90 0.13 13.70
N LYS A 75 0.58 0.03 13.88
CA LYS A 75 -0.38 0.91 13.17
C LYS A 75 -0.14 2.39 13.45
N ASN A 76 0.44 2.73 14.58
CA ASN A 76 0.66 4.11 15.00
C ASN A 76 1.94 4.72 14.44
N TYR A 77 2.87 3.89 13.99
CA TYR A 77 4.16 4.37 13.51
C TYR A 77 4.03 5.12 12.19
N ARG A 78 4.70 6.25 12.07
CA ARG A 78 4.67 7.11 10.88
C ARG A 78 6.05 7.47 10.36
N GLY A 79 7.07 6.73 10.75
CA GLY A 79 8.46 7.01 10.36
C GLY A 79 9.19 7.85 11.39
N LYS A 80 10.43 8.15 11.08
CA LYS A 80 11.34 8.86 12.02
C LYS A 80 11.05 10.35 12.10
N ILE A 81 10.42 10.93 11.08
CA ILE A 81 10.21 12.37 10.98
C ILE A 81 8.86 12.79 11.57
N CYS A 82 7.84 11.97 11.34
CA CYS A 82 6.48 12.30 11.79
C CYS A 82 6.21 11.69 13.16
N ALA A 83 5.54 12.44 14.02
CA ALA A 83 5.08 11.89 15.30
C ALA A 83 4.09 10.75 15.04
N PRO A 84 4.16 9.66 15.81
CA PRO A 84 3.22 8.55 15.64
C PRO A 84 1.79 9.00 15.96
N HIS A 85 0.82 8.22 15.47
CA HIS A 85 -0.56 8.40 15.88
C HIS A 85 -0.69 8.08 17.36
N ASN A 86 -1.64 8.74 18.03
CA ASN A 86 -1.97 8.45 19.41
C ASN A 86 -3.16 7.49 19.42
N ASP A 87 -2.87 6.20 19.37
CA ASP A 87 -3.86 5.13 19.34
C ASP A 87 -4.81 5.24 18.14
N LEU A 88 -4.25 5.02 16.96
CA LEU A 88 -4.99 5.07 15.70
C LEU A 88 -6.22 4.18 15.76
N LYS A 89 -7.38 4.78 15.51
CA LYS A 89 -8.66 4.07 15.58
C LYS A 89 -8.74 2.99 14.50
N GLU A 90 -9.14 1.79 14.91
CA GLU A 90 -9.35 0.67 14.02
C GLU A 90 -10.78 0.66 13.48
N TYR A 91 -10.94 0.19 12.26
CA TYR A 91 -12.22 0.08 11.59
C TYR A 91 -12.35 -1.32 10.99
N LYS A 92 -13.60 -1.75 10.77
CA LYS A 92 -13.83 -2.99 10.06
C LYS A 92 -13.31 -2.85 8.64
N ILE A 93 -12.48 -3.81 8.22
CA ILE A 93 -11.89 -3.82 6.88
C ILE A 93 -12.59 -4.88 6.04
N ASN A 94 -13.06 -4.45 4.87
CA ASN A 94 -13.67 -5.35 3.90
C ASN A 94 -12.63 -5.81 2.88
N LYS A 95 -13.03 -6.65 1.95
CA LYS A 95 -12.22 -7.05 0.81
C LYS A 95 -12.95 -6.65 -0.45
N PRO A 96 -12.36 -5.78 -1.29
CA PRO A 96 -11.05 -5.15 -1.14
C PRO A 96 -11.03 -4.10 -0.02
N ILE A 97 -9.84 -3.82 0.49
CA ILE A 97 -9.64 -2.78 1.52
C ILE A 97 -10.16 -1.44 1.01
N TYR A 98 -9.76 -1.07 -0.20
CA TYR A 98 -10.26 0.11 -0.87
C TYR A 98 -11.30 -0.28 -1.92
N LYS A 99 -12.49 0.32 -1.84
CA LYS A 99 -13.55 0.05 -2.83
C LYS A 99 -13.11 0.43 -4.25
N GLU A 100 -12.16 1.35 -4.37
CA GLU A 100 -11.60 1.77 -5.65
C GLU A 100 -10.79 0.66 -6.32
N HIS A 101 -10.35 -0.35 -5.56
CA HIS A 101 -9.67 -1.53 -6.10
C HIS A 101 -10.68 -2.53 -6.64
N ASP A 102 -11.43 -2.12 -7.65
CA ASP A 102 -12.44 -2.93 -8.31
C ASP A 102 -11.88 -3.65 -9.54
N ALA A 103 -12.73 -4.32 -10.29
CA ALA A 103 -12.33 -5.09 -11.47
C ALA A 103 -11.71 -4.18 -12.56
N ALA A 104 -12.29 -3.00 -12.76
CA ALA A 104 -11.77 -2.05 -13.75
C ALA A 104 -10.37 -1.57 -13.36
N TYR A 105 -10.15 -1.31 -12.08
CA TYR A 105 -8.85 -0.90 -11.59
C TYR A 105 -7.82 -2.03 -11.69
N TYR A 106 -8.25 -3.27 -11.47
CA TYR A 106 -7.39 -4.43 -11.68
C TYR A 106 -6.84 -4.45 -13.10
N ASP A 107 -7.72 -4.29 -14.09
CA ASP A 107 -7.32 -4.27 -15.50
C ASP A 107 -6.39 -3.08 -15.80
N GLU A 108 -6.67 -1.91 -15.24
CA GLU A 108 -5.81 -0.74 -15.37
C GLU A 108 -4.41 -1.00 -14.82
N CYS A 109 -4.32 -1.67 -13.69
CA CYS A 109 -3.03 -2.03 -13.09
C CYS A 109 -2.26 -3.01 -13.98
N ILE A 110 -2.93 -4.03 -14.52
CA ILE A 110 -2.33 -5.00 -15.43
C ILE A 110 -1.76 -4.28 -16.66
N GLU A 111 -2.54 -3.38 -17.25
CA GLU A 111 -2.10 -2.62 -18.42
C GLU A 111 -0.90 -1.73 -18.09
N ASN A 112 -0.93 -1.08 -16.92
CA ASN A 112 0.17 -0.22 -16.50
C ASN A 112 1.46 -1.01 -16.30
N LEU A 113 1.35 -2.22 -15.73
CA LEU A 113 2.50 -3.11 -15.59
C LEU A 113 3.02 -3.57 -16.96
N ALA A 114 2.12 -3.88 -17.88
CA ALA A 114 2.49 -4.30 -19.23
C ALA A 114 3.30 -3.21 -19.97
N GLN A 115 2.97 -1.94 -19.74
CA GLN A 115 3.73 -0.82 -20.30
C GLN A 115 5.16 -0.76 -19.76
N LYS A 116 5.43 -1.42 -18.66
CA LYS A 116 6.76 -1.55 -18.05
C LYS A 116 7.40 -2.90 -18.39
N ASP A 117 6.88 -3.61 -19.38
CA ASP A 117 7.30 -4.96 -19.76
C ASP A 117 7.13 -5.99 -18.63
N ILE A 118 6.16 -5.76 -17.75
CA ILE A 118 5.82 -6.70 -16.67
C ILE A 118 4.48 -7.31 -17.01
N PHE A 119 4.48 -8.61 -17.28
CA PHE A 119 3.28 -9.34 -17.67
C PHE A 119 2.88 -10.32 -16.58
N ILE A 120 1.71 -10.05 -15.98
CA ILE A 120 1.16 -10.83 -14.88
C ILE A 120 -0.15 -11.45 -15.34
N TRP A 121 -0.25 -12.80 -15.24
CA TRP A 121 -1.46 -13.57 -15.54
C TRP A 121 -1.49 -14.91 -14.80
#